data_aca325fa246ccba3741509923ced4dc2
#
_entry.id   aca325fa246ccba3741509923ced4dc2
#
_cell.length_a   1.000
_cell.length_b   1.000
_cell.length_c   1.000
_cell.angle_alpha   90.00
_cell.angle_beta   90.00
_cell.angle_gamma   90.00
#
_symmetry.space_group_name_H-M   'P 1'
#
loop_
_entity.id
_entity.type
_entity.pdbx_description
1 polymer ?
#
loop_
_entity_poly.entity_id
_entity_poly.type
_entity_poly.pdbx_seq_one_letter_code
_entity_poly.pdbx_strand_id
1 'polypeptide(L)'
;YILNKIVQYAKDRQPDAIMIAGDIYDKAVPSAEAVSLFDSFVTSLKEAVPQSTIMMISGNHDSAPRIDCFRQVLLKQNLYMVGNPPEKEEDHIERITLNDTYGPVHFYLLPFVKPSMVKNIIGTNDGRNYSYSETIKKLIEREEMNTKDRNVLISHQFYLPVNKKAEDIERTDSEIR
;
A
#
# COMPACT_ATOMS: atom_id res chain seq x y z
N TYR A 1 9.41 -15.61 14.36
CA TYR A 1 8.49 -15.60 15.52
C TYR A 1 7.26 -14.71 15.31
N ILE A 2 7.40 -13.40 14.98
CA ILE A 2 6.26 -12.48 14.80
C ILE A 2 5.42 -12.90 13.60
N LEU A 3 6.00 -13.17 12.45
CA LEU A 3 5.28 -13.57 11.23
C LEU A 3 4.42 -14.82 11.48
N ASN A 4 4.94 -15.81 12.22
CA ASN A 4 4.15 -17.00 12.57
C ASN A 4 2.95 -16.66 13.47
N LYS A 5 3.08 -15.67 14.37
CA LYS A 5 1.95 -15.18 15.16
C LYS A 5 0.89 -14.51 14.31
N ILE A 6 1.31 -13.71 13.30
CA ILE A 6 0.39 -13.09 12.34
C ILE A 6 -0.39 -14.15 11.56
N VAL A 7 0.30 -15.18 11.06
CA VAL A 7 -0.34 -16.32 10.37
C VAL A 7 -1.35 -17.02 11.27
N GLN A 8 -0.96 -17.32 12.52
CA GLN A 8 -1.86 -17.96 13.48
C GLN A 8 -3.08 -17.07 13.78
N TYR A 9 -2.86 -15.78 14.00
CA TYR A 9 -3.95 -14.82 14.24
C TYR A 9 -4.91 -14.73 13.06
N ALA A 10 -4.38 -14.68 11.83
CA ALA A 10 -5.19 -14.70 10.61
C ALA A 10 -6.02 -16.00 10.52
N LYS A 11 -5.39 -17.14 10.79
CA LYS A 11 -6.07 -18.45 10.83
C LYS A 11 -7.23 -18.49 11.83
N ASP A 12 -7.03 -17.92 13.01
CA ASP A 12 -8.05 -17.91 14.07
C ASP A 12 -9.20 -16.94 13.76
N ARG A 13 -8.93 -15.85 13.03
CA ARG A 13 -9.91 -14.80 12.74
C ARG A 13 -10.60 -14.92 11.39
N GLN A 14 -9.99 -15.64 10.43
CA GLN A 14 -10.50 -15.81 9.06
C GLN A 14 -10.99 -14.46 8.45
N PRO A 15 -10.11 -13.44 8.34
CA PRO A 15 -10.51 -12.14 7.80
C PRO A 15 -10.83 -12.23 6.31
N ASP A 16 -11.73 -11.40 5.79
CA ASP A 16 -12.01 -11.28 4.36
C ASP A 16 -10.85 -10.62 3.59
N ALA A 17 -10.14 -9.70 4.25
CA ALA A 17 -9.03 -8.96 3.67
C ALA A 17 -7.86 -8.81 4.65
N ILE A 18 -6.62 -8.90 4.12
CA ILE A 18 -5.38 -8.62 4.83
C ILE A 18 -4.61 -7.55 4.06
N MET A 19 -4.21 -6.48 4.74
CA MET A 19 -3.51 -5.35 4.16
C MET A 19 -2.09 -5.25 4.73
N ILE A 20 -1.08 -5.19 3.85
CA ILE A 20 0.33 -4.96 4.19
C ILE A 20 0.72 -3.60 3.59
N ALA A 21 0.83 -2.60 4.45
CA ALA A 21 0.89 -1.19 4.06
C ALA A 21 2.33 -0.66 3.94
N GLY A 22 3.14 -1.29 3.11
CA GLY A 22 4.49 -0.82 2.77
C GLY A 22 5.61 -1.34 3.65
N ASP A 23 6.85 -0.99 3.27
CA ASP A 23 8.10 -1.42 3.90
C ASP A 23 8.16 -2.95 4.12
N ILE A 24 7.87 -3.67 3.02
CA ILE A 24 7.95 -5.14 2.99
C ILE A 24 9.39 -5.58 3.29
N TYR A 25 10.35 -4.81 2.82
CA TYR A 25 11.76 -4.99 3.09
C TYR A 25 12.39 -3.72 3.67
N ASP A 26 13.39 -3.88 4.52
CA ASP A 26 14.18 -2.78 5.09
C ASP A 26 15.04 -2.05 4.03
N LYS A 27 15.27 -2.66 2.89
CA LYS A 27 16.14 -2.12 1.82
C LYS A 27 15.60 -2.46 0.44
N ALA A 28 15.84 -1.57 -0.52
CA ALA A 28 15.46 -1.75 -1.93
C ALA A 28 16.10 -2.99 -2.58
N VAL A 29 17.24 -3.45 -2.06
CA VAL A 29 17.87 -4.72 -2.44
C VAL A 29 17.93 -5.59 -1.18
N PRO A 30 16.90 -6.38 -0.90
CA PRO A 30 16.85 -7.26 0.27
C PRO A 30 17.85 -8.41 0.14
N SER A 31 18.25 -8.99 1.27
CA SER A 31 19.04 -10.21 1.27
C SER A 31 18.21 -11.41 0.79
N ALA A 32 18.89 -12.48 0.34
CA ALA A 32 18.20 -13.70 -0.09
C ALA A 32 17.38 -14.32 1.05
N GLU A 33 17.87 -14.22 2.28
CA GLU A 33 17.17 -14.70 3.47
C GLU A 33 15.88 -13.91 3.72
N ALA A 34 15.91 -12.58 3.55
CA ALA A 34 14.72 -11.75 3.70
C ALA A 34 13.67 -12.08 2.64
N VAL A 35 14.10 -12.31 1.39
CA VAL A 35 13.20 -12.73 0.29
C VAL A 35 12.58 -14.09 0.60
N SER A 36 13.37 -15.08 1.01
CA SER A 36 12.89 -16.41 1.37
C SER A 36 11.95 -16.39 2.59
N LEU A 37 12.23 -15.53 3.56
CA LEU A 37 11.38 -15.36 4.74
C LEU A 37 10.01 -14.77 4.34
N PHE A 38 10.00 -13.77 3.48
CA PHE A 38 8.77 -13.15 2.99
C PHE A 38 7.95 -14.14 2.14
N ASP A 39 8.59 -14.87 1.24
CA ASP A 39 7.95 -15.92 0.44
C ASP A 39 7.28 -16.98 1.33
N SER A 40 8.02 -17.49 2.32
CA SER A 40 7.48 -18.46 3.29
C SER A 40 6.31 -17.90 4.10
N PHE A 41 6.39 -16.62 4.49
CA PHE A 41 5.33 -15.94 5.23
C PHE A 41 4.06 -15.83 4.40
N VAL A 42 4.16 -15.31 3.17
CA VAL A 42 3.00 -15.12 2.28
C VAL A 42 2.36 -16.46 1.92
N THR A 43 3.18 -17.49 1.66
CA THR A 43 2.71 -18.86 1.40
C THR A 43 1.92 -19.39 2.60
N SER A 44 2.51 -19.35 3.80
CA SER A 44 1.84 -19.80 5.02
C SER A 44 0.57 -19.02 5.34
N LEU A 45 0.58 -17.71 5.06
CA LEU A 45 -0.60 -16.87 5.24
C LEU A 45 -1.72 -17.30 4.28
N LYS A 46 -1.39 -17.52 3.01
CA LYS A 46 -2.37 -17.94 2.00
C LYS A 46 -2.92 -19.35 2.27
N GLU A 47 -2.09 -20.25 2.77
CA GLU A 47 -2.54 -21.58 3.21
C GLU A 47 -3.49 -21.51 4.42
N ALA A 48 -3.21 -20.61 5.37
CA ALA A 48 -4.02 -20.43 6.57
C ALA A 48 -5.39 -19.79 6.28
N VAL A 49 -5.45 -18.90 5.30
CA VAL A 49 -6.65 -18.13 4.92
C VAL A 49 -6.84 -18.11 3.39
N PRO A 50 -7.13 -19.24 2.75
CA PRO A 50 -7.14 -19.37 1.30
C PRO A 50 -8.17 -18.47 0.60
N GLN A 51 -9.25 -18.11 1.29
CA GLN A 51 -10.32 -17.26 0.75
C GLN A 51 -10.04 -15.77 0.91
N SER A 52 -9.15 -15.38 1.82
CA SER A 52 -8.85 -13.98 2.06
C SER A 52 -8.18 -13.33 0.86
N THR A 53 -8.55 -12.08 0.60
CA THR A 53 -7.83 -11.22 -0.32
C THR A 53 -6.65 -10.59 0.40
N ILE A 54 -5.43 -10.81 -0.09
CA ILE A 54 -4.22 -10.21 0.47
C ILE A 54 -3.78 -9.06 -0.42
N MET A 55 -3.66 -7.87 0.15
CA MET A 55 -3.30 -6.65 -0.54
C MET A 55 -2.01 -6.07 0.04
N MET A 56 -1.04 -5.77 -0.81
CA MET A 56 0.26 -5.22 -0.43
C MET A 56 0.63 -4.04 -1.30
N ILE A 57 1.28 -3.05 -0.69
CA ILE A 57 1.86 -1.91 -1.41
C ILE A 57 3.33 -1.77 -1.04
N SER A 58 4.13 -1.11 -1.88
CA SER A 58 5.50 -0.75 -1.54
C SER A 58 5.54 0.44 -0.59
N GLY A 59 6.51 0.43 0.32
CA GLY A 59 6.90 1.56 1.15
C GLY A 59 8.07 2.34 0.56
N ASN A 60 8.64 3.25 1.35
CA ASN A 60 9.74 4.09 0.89
C ASN A 60 11.11 3.35 0.90
N HIS A 61 11.24 2.26 1.62
CA HIS A 61 12.43 1.41 1.63
C HIS A 61 12.41 0.36 0.52
N ASP A 62 11.23 0.00 0.02
CA ASP A 62 11.08 -1.01 -1.01
C ASP A 62 11.55 -0.55 -2.40
N SER A 63 11.88 -1.52 -3.24
CA SER A 63 12.01 -1.30 -4.69
C SER A 63 10.67 -1.56 -5.36
N ALA A 64 9.96 -0.51 -5.75
CA ALA A 64 8.66 -0.59 -6.39
C ALA A 64 8.61 -1.58 -7.57
N PRO A 65 9.57 -1.58 -8.53
CA PRO A 65 9.57 -2.55 -9.63
C PRO A 65 9.77 -4.01 -9.17
N ARG A 66 10.47 -4.24 -8.04
CA ARG A 66 10.65 -5.59 -7.48
C ARG A 66 9.35 -6.09 -6.82
N ILE A 67 8.63 -5.19 -6.17
CA ILE A 67 7.32 -5.51 -5.59
C ILE A 67 6.28 -5.81 -6.68
N ASP A 68 6.32 -5.12 -7.82
CA ASP A 68 5.45 -5.40 -8.97
C ASP A 68 5.79 -6.72 -9.71
N CYS A 69 6.92 -7.33 -9.37
CA CYS A 69 7.34 -8.57 -10.01
C CYS A 69 6.29 -9.67 -9.77
N PHE A 70 5.92 -10.38 -10.84
CA PHE A 70 4.91 -11.44 -10.82
C PHE A 70 3.48 -11.00 -10.46
N ARG A 71 3.18 -9.70 -10.37
CA ARG A 71 1.85 -9.18 -10.05
C ARG A 71 0.72 -9.91 -10.78
N GLN A 72 0.85 -10.09 -12.10
CA GLN A 72 -0.17 -10.74 -12.93
C GLN A 72 -0.41 -12.23 -12.59
N VAL A 73 0.61 -12.91 -12.09
CA VAL A 73 0.50 -14.30 -11.64
C VAL A 73 -0.18 -14.36 -10.27
N LEU A 74 0.20 -13.46 -9.39
CA LEU A 74 -0.29 -13.39 -8.01
C LEU A 74 -1.78 -13.00 -7.93
N LEU A 75 -2.25 -12.16 -8.84
CA LEU A 75 -3.67 -11.80 -8.98
C LEU A 75 -4.59 -13.03 -9.06
N LYS A 76 -4.16 -14.10 -9.74
CA LYS A 76 -4.92 -15.35 -9.87
C LYS A 76 -5.10 -16.09 -8.54
N GLN A 77 -4.35 -15.69 -7.52
CA GLN A 77 -4.38 -16.25 -6.17
C GLN A 77 -5.04 -15.29 -5.15
N ASN A 78 -5.79 -14.28 -5.61
CA ASN A 78 -6.31 -13.21 -4.75
C ASN A 78 -5.23 -12.52 -3.90
N LEU A 79 -4.05 -12.35 -4.51
CA LEU A 79 -2.90 -11.68 -3.91
C LEU A 79 -2.52 -10.50 -4.80
N TYR A 80 -2.71 -9.30 -4.28
CA TYR A 80 -2.51 -8.04 -4.97
C TYR A 80 -1.24 -7.38 -4.45
N MET A 81 -0.25 -7.19 -5.30
CA MET A 81 0.98 -6.46 -4.99
C MET A 81 1.06 -5.25 -5.91
N VAL A 82 1.15 -4.05 -5.33
CA VAL A 82 1.24 -2.80 -6.06
C VAL A 82 2.50 -2.07 -5.63
N GLY A 83 3.49 -2.04 -6.51
CA GLY A 83 4.78 -1.41 -6.24
C GLY A 83 4.84 0.03 -6.69
N ASN A 84 4.36 0.33 -7.90
CA ASN A 84 4.43 1.67 -8.47
C ASN A 84 3.14 2.46 -8.24
N PRO A 85 3.22 3.75 -7.87
CA PRO A 85 2.07 4.65 -7.95
C PRO A 85 1.69 4.88 -9.41
N PRO A 86 0.55 5.55 -9.72
CA PRO A 86 0.21 5.98 -11.07
C PRO A 86 1.38 6.74 -11.73
N GLU A 87 1.72 6.39 -12.97
CA GLU A 87 2.87 6.97 -13.70
C GLU A 87 2.43 7.80 -14.90
N LYS A 88 1.27 7.48 -15.48
CA LYS A 88 0.71 8.11 -16.68
C LYS A 88 -0.63 8.77 -16.36
N GLU A 89 -1.08 9.65 -17.23
CA GLU A 89 -2.32 10.38 -17.06
C GLU A 89 -3.55 9.47 -17.02
N GLU A 90 -3.53 8.38 -17.76
CA GLU A 90 -4.58 7.36 -17.78
C GLU A 90 -4.55 6.39 -16.59
N ASP A 91 -3.45 6.36 -15.82
CA ASP A 91 -3.33 5.47 -14.67
C ASP A 91 -4.13 6.02 -13.49
N HIS A 92 -4.75 5.12 -12.76
CA HIS A 92 -5.48 5.36 -11.52
C HIS A 92 -4.84 4.60 -10.35
N ILE A 93 -5.20 4.99 -9.13
CA ILE A 93 -4.87 4.19 -7.94
C ILE A 93 -5.56 2.83 -8.09
N GLU A 94 -4.81 1.74 -7.93
CA GLU A 94 -5.36 0.38 -8.04
C GLU A 94 -6.53 0.20 -7.07
N ARG A 95 -7.70 -0.15 -7.59
CA ARG A 95 -8.92 -0.36 -6.81
C ARG A 95 -9.36 -1.80 -6.82
N ILE A 96 -9.53 -2.38 -5.64
CA ILE A 96 -10.06 -3.72 -5.42
C ILE A 96 -11.38 -3.58 -4.69
N THR A 97 -12.42 -4.25 -5.17
CA THR A 97 -13.73 -4.22 -4.54
C THR A 97 -14.08 -5.58 -3.99
N LEU A 98 -14.35 -5.65 -2.70
CA LEU A 98 -14.95 -6.80 -2.04
C LEU A 98 -16.41 -6.49 -1.70
N ASN A 99 -17.24 -7.52 -1.63
CA ASN A 99 -18.65 -7.36 -1.28
C ASN A 99 -18.97 -8.19 -0.05
N ASP A 100 -19.70 -7.62 0.88
CA ASP A 100 -20.30 -8.32 2.01
C ASP A 100 -21.81 -8.09 2.06
N THR A 101 -22.47 -8.51 3.14
CA THR A 101 -23.90 -8.35 3.34
C THR A 101 -24.37 -6.90 3.41
N TYR A 102 -23.47 -5.95 3.60
CA TYR A 102 -23.72 -4.52 3.69
C TYR A 102 -23.38 -3.76 2.41
N GLY A 103 -22.96 -4.46 1.34
CA GLY A 103 -22.61 -3.88 0.04
C GLY A 103 -21.10 -3.82 -0.24
N PRO A 104 -20.67 -3.00 -1.18
CA PRO A 104 -19.27 -2.93 -1.61
C PRO A 104 -18.36 -2.26 -0.58
N VAL A 105 -17.12 -2.74 -0.53
CA VAL A 105 -15.97 -2.09 0.12
C VAL A 105 -14.90 -1.93 -0.93
N HIS A 106 -14.53 -0.70 -1.25
CA HIS A 106 -13.50 -0.36 -2.21
C HIS A 106 -12.16 -0.12 -1.50
N PHE A 107 -11.16 -0.90 -1.83
CA PHE A 107 -9.79 -0.73 -1.35
C PHE A 107 -8.96 -0.05 -2.42
N TYR A 108 -8.36 1.09 -2.09
CA TYR A 108 -7.46 1.85 -2.97
C TYR A 108 -6.03 1.65 -2.50
N LEU A 109 -5.20 1.06 -3.34
CA LEU A 109 -3.82 0.70 -3.04
C LEU A 109 -2.88 1.78 -3.58
N LEU A 110 -2.48 2.71 -2.72
CA LEU A 110 -1.55 3.78 -3.05
C LEU A 110 -0.16 3.51 -2.44
N PRO A 111 0.81 3.01 -3.21
CA PRO A 111 2.18 2.85 -2.76
C PRO A 111 2.80 4.16 -2.28
N PHE A 112 3.98 4.08 -1.66
CA PHE A 112 4.74 5.28 -1.34
C PHE A 112 4.97 6.14 -2.58
N VAL A 113 4.66 7.43 -2.48
CA VAL A 113 4.78 8.37 -3.58
C VAL A 113 5.48 9.66 -3.14
N LYS A 114 6.45 10.10 -3.96
CA LYS A 114 7.05 11.44 -3.86
C LYS A 114 6.36 12.38 -4.86
N PRO A 115 6.20 13.66 -4.53
CA PRO A 115 5.59 14.63 -5.44
C PRO A 115 6.21 14.64 -6.84
N SER A 116 7.52 14.44 -6.94
CA SER A 116 8.25 14.38 -8.21
C SER A 116 7.88 13.19 -9.10
N MET A 117 7.39 12.09 -8.54
CA MET A 117 7.03 10.88 -9.28
C MET A 117 5.75 11.08 -10.10
N VAL A 118 4.85 11.90 -9.61
CA VAL A 118 3.49 12.06 -10.16
C VAL A 118 3.22 13.47 -10.74
N LYS A 119 4.27 14.30 -10.87
CA LYS A 119 4.14 15.67 -11.40
C LYS A 119 3.50 15.75 -12.80
N ASN A 120 3.74 14.74 -13.63
CA ASN A 120 3.17 14.68 -14.98
C ASN A 120 1.66 14.39 -14.97
N ILE A 121 1.15 13.85 -13.85
CA ILE A 121 -0.25 13.44 -13.68
C ILE A 121 -1.05 14.55 -13.01
N ILE A 122 -0.52 15.11 -11.92
CA ILE A 122 -1.22 16.10 -11.09
C ILE A 122 -0.82 17.54 -11.41
N GLY A 123 0.14 17.72 -12.30
CA GLY A 123 0.72 19.02 -12.63
C GLY A 123 1.72 19.54 -11.60
N THR A 124 2.01 20.83 -11.69
CA THR A 124 2.90 21.56 -10.79
C THR A 124 2.23 22.87 -10.33
N ASN A 125 2.71 23.43 -9.24
CA ASN A 125 2.31 24.75 -8.74
C ASN A 125 3.43 25.75 -9.10
N ASP A 126 3.19 26.64 -10.05
CA ASP A 126 4.17 27.63 -10.56
C ASP A 126 5.54 27.01 -10.92
N GLY A 127 5.51 25.84 -11.59
CA GLY A 127 6.72 25.10 -11.97
C GLY A 127 7.39 24.33 -10.83
N ARG A 128 6.84 24.35 -9.60
CA ARG A 128 7.33 23.60 -8.46
C ARG A 128 6.45 22.39 -8.18
N ASN A 129 7.03 21.33 -7.64
CA ASN A 129 6.24 20.19 -7.17
C ASN A 129 5.31 20.64 -6.03
N TYR A 130 4.12 20.05 -6.00
CA TYR A 130 3.22 20.18 -4.85
C TYR A 130 3.88 19.61 -3.58
N SER A 131 3.39 20.04 -2.42
CA SER A 131 3.73 19.40 -1.14
C SER A 131 3.24 17.94 -1.12
N TYR A 132 3.74 17.12 -0.20
CA TYR A 132 3.25 15.75 -0.03
C TYR A 132 1.74 15.71 0.23
N SER A 133 1.23 16.58 1.09
CA SER A 133 -0.19 16.65 1.42
C SER A 133 -1.06 16.99 0.22
N GLU A 134 -0.66 18.00 -0.57
CA GLU A 134 -1.37 18.38 -1.80
C GLU A 134 -1.29 17.28 -2.86
N THR A 135 -0.12 16.62 -2.97
CA THR A 135 0.07 15.50 -3.90
C THR A 135 -0.91 14.37 -3.62
N ILE A 136 -0.98 13.92 -2.37
CA ILE A 136 -1.91 12.86 -1.97
C ILE A 136 -3.36 13.28 -2.19
N LYS A 137 -3.71 14.50 -1.79
CA LYS A 137 -5.06 15.03 -2.00
C LYS A 137 -5.45 15.00 -3.49
N LYS A 138 -4.58 15.50 -4.37
CA LYS A 138 -4.84 15.51 -5.83
C LYS A 138 -4.94 14.12 -6.42
N LEU A 139 -4.12 13.17 -5.99
CA LEU A 139 -4.23 11.78 -6.43
C LEU A 139 -5.57 11.15 -6.02
N ILE A 140 -6.01 11.39 -4.78
CA ILE A 140 -7.30 10.88 -4.28
C ILE A 140 -8.48 11.53 -5.02
N GLU A 141 -8.42 12.85 -5.27
CA GLU A 141 -9.48 13.57 -5.98
C GLU A 141 -9.69 13.07 -7.42
N ARG A 142 -8.67 12.52 -8.06
CA ARG A 142 -8.77 11.92 -9.40
C ARG A 142 -9.61 10.64 -9.44
N GLU A 143 -9.76 9.96 -8.32
CA GLU A 143 -10.40 8.63 -8.28
C GLU A 143 -11.94 8.69 -8.29
N GLU A 144 -12.55 9.87 -8.23
CA GLU A 144 -14.01 10.07 -8.27
C GLU A 144 -14.76 9.08 -7.35
N MET A 145 -14.27 8.93 -6.12
CA MET A 145 -14.79 7.95 -5.16
C MET A 145 -16.25 8.19 -4.85
N ASN A 146 -17.08 7.12 -4.94
CA ASN A 146 -18.44 7.20 -4.45
C ASN A 146 -18.45 7.25 -2.91
N THR A 147 -18.76 8.41 -2.35
CA THR A 147 -18.78 8.63 -0.89
C THR A 147 -19.92 7.92 -0.16
N LYS A 148 -20.88 7.33 -0.90
CA LYS A 148 -21.94 6.51 -0.30
C LYS A 148 -21.48 5.08 -0.02
N ASP A 149 -20.43 4.64 -0.69
CA ASP A 149 -19.83 3.33 -0.49
C ASP A 149 -18.74 3.38 0.60
N ARG A 150 -18.35 2.23 1.09
CA ARG A 150 -17.23 2.11 2.04
C ARG A 150 -15.93 2.13 1.26
N ASN A 151 -15.10 3.13 1.55
CA ASN A 151 -13.81 3.32 0.89
C ASN A 151 -12.68 3.21 1.90
N VAL A 152 -11.67 2.41 1.60
CA VAL A 152 -10.47 2.19 2.42
C VAL A 152 -9.25 2.55 1.58
N LEU A 153 -8.46 3.52 2.03
CA LEU A 153 -7.17 3.85 1.42
C LEU A 153 -6.06 3.09 2.15
N ILE A 154 -5.32 2.28 1.42
CA ILE A 154 -4.08 1.66 1.88
C ILE A 154 -2.94 2.52 1.34
N SER A 155 -2.15 3.12 2.22
CA SER A 155 -1.04 3.97 1.79
C SER A 155 0.11 3.96 2.79
N HIS A 156 1.30 4.29 2.30
CA HIS A 156 2.53 4.36 3.09
C HIS A 156 3.11 5.78 3.02
N GLN A 157 2.54 6.69 3.85
CA GLN A 157 2.89 8.09 3.91
C GLN A 157 2.88 8.59 5.36
N PHE A 158 3.54 9.70 5.62
CA PHE A 158 3.45 10.38 6.92
C PHE A 158 2.13 11.13 7.02
N TYR A 159 1.24 10.62 7.86
CA TYR A 159 -0.03 11.28 8.18
C TYR A 159 0.04 11.90 9.57
N LEU A 160 -0.30 13.18 9.66
CA LEU A 160 -0.42 13.88 10.92
C LEU A 160 -1.89 14.05 11.29
N PRO A 161 -2.26 13.96 12.58
CA PRO A 161 -3.57 14.40 13.05
C PRO A 161 -3.82 15.86 12.66
N VAL A 162 -5.08 16.20 12.35
CA VAL A 162 -5.48 17.52 11.83
C VAL A 162 -4.93 18.71 12.66
N ASN A 163 -4.74 18.51 13.96
CA ASN A 163 -4.29 19.56 14.89
C ASN A 163 -2.80 19.42 15.29
N LYS A 164 -2.02 18.59 14.60
CA LYS A 164 -0.60 18.38 14.86
C LYS A 164 0.25 18.94 13.72
N LYS A 165 1.39 19.57 14.08
CA LYS A 165 2.43 19.95 13.13
C LYS A 165 3.58 18.94 13.19
N ALA A 166 4.40 18.89 12.15
CA ALA A 166 5.59 18.03 12.12
C ALA A 166 6.56 18.31 13.29
N GLU A 167 6.57 19.55 13.77
CA GLU A 167 7.39 20.01 14.90
C GLU A 167 6.93 19.43 16.25
N ASP A 168 5.66 18.98 16.34
CA ASP A 168 5.05 18.45 17.56
C ASP A 168 5.30 16.94 17.74
N ILE A 169 6.04 16.32 16.81
CA ILE A 169 6.29 14.88 16.79
C ILE A 169 7.74 14.61 17.15
N GLU A 170 7.96 13.81 18.19
CA GLU A 170 9.29 13.27 18.46
C GLU A 170 9.74 12.38 17.29
N ARG A 171 10.87 12.75 16.68
CA ARG A 171 11.47 11.97 15.60
C ARG A 171 12.15 10.74 16.20
N THR A 172 11.81 9.57 15.67
CA THR A 172 12.54 8.34 15.98
C THR A 172 13.75 8.19 15.06
N ASP A 173 14.77 7.43 15.47
CA ASP A 173 16.00 7.21 14.67
C ASP A 173 15.72 6.61 13.28
N SER A 174 14.59 5.96 13.07
CA SER A 174 14.16 5.42 11.78
C SER A 174 13.68 6.50 10.79
N GLU A 175 13.40 7.72 11.25
CA GLU A 175 12.91 8.83 10.43
C GLU A 175 14.04 9.71 9.87
N ILE A 176 15.29 9.47 10.26
CA ILE A 176 16.48 10.28 9.93
C ILE A 176 17.21 9.78 8.67
N ARG A 177 16.72 8.77 7.96
CA ARG A 177 17.39 8.20 6.79
C ARG A 177 16.76 8.61 5.47
#